data_f634a9ffeb5aff15deae367c4d360878
#
_entry.id   f634a9ffeb5aff15deae367c4d360878
#
_cell.length_a   1.000
_cell.length_b   1.000
_cell.length_c   1.000
_cell.angle_alpha   90.00
_cell.angle_beta   90.00
_cell.angle_gamma   90.00
#
_symmetry.space_group_name_H-M   'P 1'
#
loop_
_entity.id
_entity.type
_entity.pdbx_description
1 polymer ?
#
loop_
_entity_poly.entity_id
_entity_poly.type
_entity_poly.pdbx_seq_one_letter_code
_entity_poly.pdbx_strand_id
1 'polypeptide(L)'
;MTGDASPAQIAAFAVAMQMKAPTSAEVSELADVMLSHARQMPADAVRDDTVDIVGTGGDGVNTVNLSTMAAIVVAAAGVPVVKHGNRAASSLSGGADTLEALGLRIDLGPEQVARSLAEVGIGFCFAPLFHPSYQHASAVRREIGVPTVFNLLGPLTNPAKPRAGLIGCAFADLAEVMAGVFAARRSSVLVVHGDDGLDELTTTTTSTIWRVQAGTVDRLTFDPAGFGFARADLDELLGGDAQANAAEARAMLAGAKGPVRDAVVLNAAGAIVAHAGLSSRAEWLPAWEDGLQRASAAIDSGAAEQLLARWVRFSQQV
;
A
#
# COMPACT_ATOMS: atom_id res chain seq x y z
N MET A 1 21.78 6.46 -6.38
CA MET A 1 21.18 7.32 -5.34
C MET A 1 21.99 8.59 -5.08
N THR A 2 23.31 8.57 -5.28
CA THR A 2 24.22 9.73 -5.10
C THR A 2 24.15 10.77 -6.22
N GLY A 3 23.56 10.44 -7.37
CA GLY A 3 23.49 11.34 -8.54
C GLY A 3 24.68 11.19 -9.51
N ASP A 4 25.61 10.27 -9.27
CA ASP A 4 26.81 10.09 -10.09
C ASP A 4 26.53 9.37 -11.41
N ALA A 5 25.48 8.53 -11.45
CA ALA A 5 25.09 7.81 -12.66
C ALA A 5 24.38 8.74 -13.66
N SER A 6 24.79 8.69 -14.91
CA SER A 6 24.12 9.43 -15.98
C SER A 6 22.72 8.86 -16.28
N PRO A 7 21.80 9.64 -16.87
CA PRO A 7 20.50 9.15 -17.31
C PRO A 7 20.57 7.89 -18.18
N ALA A 8 21.54 7.83 -19.10
CA ALA A 8 21.77 6.68 -19.96
C ALA A 8 22.18 5.42 -19.17
N GLN A 9 23.02 5.56 -18.14
CA GLN A 9 23.41 4.45 -17.27
C GLN A 9 22.23 3.93 -16.45
N ILE A 10 21.39 4.83 -15.91
CA ILE A 10 20.18 4.46 -15.16
C ILE A 10 19.20 3.74 -16.09
N ALA A 11 18.99 4.25 -17.32
CA ALA A 11 18.11 3.62 -18.31
C ALA A 11 18.62 2.23 -18.71
N ALA A 12 19.90 2.10 -19.02
CA ALA A 12 20.52 0.82 -19.38
C ALA A 12 20.39 -0.20 -18.26
N PHE A 13 20.62 0.19 -17.00
CA PHE A 13 20.45 -0.65 -15.84
C PHE A 13 18.99 -1.13 -15.69
N ALA A 14 18.02 -0.19 -15.76
CA ALA A 14 16.61 -0.50 -15.59
C ALA A 14 16.10 -1.50 -16.66
N VAL A 15 16.46 -1.26 -17.92
CA VAL A 15 16.07 -2.13 -19.04
C VAL A 15 16.76 -3.50 -18.96
N ALA A 16 18.06 -3.55 -18.64
CA ALA A 16 18.79 -4.80 -18.50
C ALA A 16 18.22 -5.66 -17.35
N MET A 17 17.86 -5.05 -16.21
CA MET A 17 17.22 -5.76 -15.11
C MET A 17 15.84 -6.31 -15.51
N GLN A 18 15.05 -5.55 -16.27
CA GLN A 18 13.75 -5.99 -16.76
C GLN A 18 13.90 -7.18 -17.73
N MET A 19 14.82 -7.09 -18.69
CA MET A 19 15.06 -8.15 -19.67
C MET A 19 15.59 -9.45 -19.04
N LYS A 20 16.40 -9.32 -17.99
CA LYS A 20 16.97 -10.46 -17.27
C LYS A 20 15.95 -11.16 -16.37
N ALA A 21 14.88 -10.52 -15.99
CA ALA A 21 13.99 -10.83 -14.87
C ALA A 21 14.73 -10.78 -13.51
N PRO A 22 14.45 -9.79 -12.65
CA PRO A 22 15.17 -9.60 -11.40
C PRO A 22 14.86 -10.72 -10.41
N THR A 23 15.85 -11.11 -9.62
CA THR A 23 15.66 -12.03 -8.49
C THR A 23 15.26 -11.27 -7.22
N SER A 24 14.63 -11.97 -6.26
CA SER A 24 14.30 -11.38 -4.95
C SER A 24 15.53 -10.84 -4.22
N ALA A 25 16.69 -11.49 -4.34
CA ALA A 25 17.93 -11.02 -3.73
C ALA A 25 18.39 -9.68 -4.32
N GLU A 26 18.37 -9.53 -5.63
CA GLU A 26 18.75 -8.28 -6.32
C GLU A 26 17.78 -7.15 -5.98
N VAL A 27 16.48 -7.43 -5.95
CA VAL A 27 15.47 -6.43 -5.56
C VAL A 27 15.62 -6.04 -4.10
N SER A 28 15.94 -6.99 -3.21
CA SER A 28 16.23 -6.72 -1.80
C SER A 28 17.39 -5.75 -1.63
N GLU A 29 18.52 -6.02 -2.30
CA GLU A 29 19.70 -5.14 -2.25
C GLU A 29 19.39 -3.72 -2.78
N LEU A 30 18.62 -3.60 -3.86
CA LEU A 30 18.18 -2.31 -4.38
C LEU A 30 17.31 -1.55 -3.38
N ALA A 31 16.38 -2.25 -2.72
CA ALA A 31 15.51 -1.68 -1.70
C ALA A 31 16.31 -1.24 -0.47
N ASP A 32 17.29 -2.04 -0.03
CA ASP A 32 18.11 -1.74 1.14
C ASP A 32 19.04 -0.54 0.87
N VAL A 33 19.61 -0.43 -0.34
CA VAL A 33 20.34 0.78 -0.76
C VAL A 33 19.41 1.99 -0.78
N MET A 34 18.19 1.88 -1.28
CA MET A 34 17.22 2.99 -1.27
C MET A 34 16.87 3.41 0.16
N LEU A 35 16.62 2.45 1.05
CA LEU A 35 16.34 2.70 2.48
C LEU A 35 17.53 3.35 3.21
N SER A 36 18.77 2.98 2.87
CA SER A 36 19.96 3.59 3.49
C SER A 36 20.12 5.07 3.16
N HIS A 37 19.55 5.53 2.05
CA HIS A 37 19.52 6.93 1.64
C HIS A 37 18.20 7.64 2.01
N ALA A 38 17.26 6.96 2.65
CA ALA A 38 16.00 7.55 3.08
C ALA A 38 16.18 8.41 4.35
N ARG A 39 15.28 9.37 4.53
CA ARG A 39 15.11 10.01 5.83
C ARG A 39 14.51 9.00 6.79
N GLN A 40 15.26 8.66 7.85
CA GLN A 40 14.85 7.62 8.80
C GLN A 40 13.80 8.15 9.76
N MET A 41 12.86 7.27 10.13
CA MET A 41 11.98 7.51 11.28
C MET A 41 12.79 7.47 12.58
N PRO A 42 12.40 8.21 13.65
CA PRO A 42 13.00 8.06 14.97
C PRO A 42 12.95 6.58 15.42
N ALA A 43 14.08 6.10 15.96
CA ALA A 43 14.23 4.68 16.29
C ALA A 43 13.21 4.18 17.34
N ASP A 44 12.80 5.05 18.26
CA ASP A 44 11.80 4.80 19.29
C ASP A 44 10.35 4.86 18.77
N ALA A 45 10.16 5.40 17.57
CA ALA A 45 8.85 5.47 16.92
C ALA A 45 8.60 4.31 15.96
N VAL A 46 9.64 3.53 15.62
CA VAL A 46 9.50 2.32 14.81
C VAL A 46 8.85 1.23 15.66
N ARG A 47 7.61 0.89 15.34
CA ARG A 47 6.82 -0.09 16.09
C ARG A 47 6.72 -1.38 15.29
N ASP A 48 7.00 -2.50 15.95
CA ASP A 48 6.90 -3.83 15.34
C ASP A 48 5.45 -4.23 14.98
N ASP A 49 4.47 -3.54 15.58
CA ASP A 49 3.04 -3.78 15.41
C ASP A 49 2.37 -2.88 14.33
N THR A 50 3.14 -2.25 13.46
CA THR A 50 2.60 -1.42 12.38
C THR A 50 2.37 -2.20 11.09
N VAL A 51 1.42 -1.71 10.29
CA VAL A 51 1.11 -2.25 8.96
C VAL A 51 1.25 -1.17 7.88
N ASP A 52 1.69 -1.56 6.69
CA ASP A 52 1.58 -0.77 5.46
C ASP A 52 0.50 -1.32 4.54
N ILE A 53 -0.14 -0.44 3.79
CA ILE A 53 -1.11 -0.79 2.75
C ILE A 53 -0.74 0.03 1.52
N VAL A 54 -0.12 -0.61 0.55
CA VAL A 54 0.46 0.07 -0.61
C VAL A 54 0.53 -0.87 -1.81
N GLY A 55 0.38 -0.32 -3.00
CA GLY A 55 0.59 -1.06 -4.26
C GLY A 55 1.75 -0.51 -5.08
N THR A 56 2.14 -1.25 -6.10
CA THR A 56 3.15 -0.83 -7.08
C THR A 56 2.65 0.30 -7.96
N GLY A 57 1.33 0.42 -8.10
CA GLY A 57 0.73 1.17 -9.20
C GLY A 57 1.03 0.51 -10.54
N GLY A 58 0.55 1.14 -11.61
CA GLY A 58 0.86 0.70 -12.97
C GLY A 58 -0.04 -0.39 -13.52
N ASP A 59 -1.16 -0.64 -12.90
CA ASP A 59 -2.24 -1.53 -13.36
C ASP A 59 -2.97 -0.99 -14.61
N GLY A 60 -2.79 0.29 -14.93
CA GLY A 60 -3.44 0.95 -16.07
C GLY A 60 -4.91 1.27 -15.84
N VAL A 61 -5.43 0.99 -14.65
CA VAL A 61 -6.80 1.29 -14.26
C VAL A 61 -6.81 2.49 -13.32
N ASN A 62 -7.75 3.39 -13.53
CA ASN A 62 -7.89 4.57 -12.67
C ASN A 62 -8.96 4.30 -11.60
N THR A 63 -8.73 3.32 -10.73
CA THR A 63 -9.63 3.07 -9.59
C THR A 63 -9.58 4.21 -8.58
N VAL A 64 -10.61 4.33 -7.74
CA VAL A 64 -10.54 5.15 -6.53
C VAL A 64 -9.36 4.69 -5.66
N ASN A 65 -8.83 5.54 -4.81
CA ASN A 65 -7.63 5.21 -4.02
C ASN A 65 -7.94 4.21 -2.90
N LEU A 66 -8.22 2.95 -3.27
CA LEU A 66 -8.65 1.86 -2.37
C LEU A 66 -7.67 1.67 -1.21
N SER A 67 -6.36 1.59 -1.48
CA SER A 67 -5.34 1.43 -0.44
C SER A 67 -5.29 2.59 0.56
N THR A 68 -5.61 3.82 0.12
CA THR A 68 -5.66 5.00 1.00
C THR A 68 -6.88 4.95 1.92
N MET A 69 -8.04 4.59 1.39
CA MET A 69 -9.27 4.40 2.17
C MET A 69 -9.13 3.22 3.13
N ALA A 70 -8.59 2.09 2.68
CA ALA A 70 -8.33 0.92 3.51
C ALA A 70 -7.39 1.25 4.67
N ALA A 71 -6.33 2.06 4.46
CA ALA A 71 -5.42 2.48 5.52
C ALA A 71 -6.15 3.23 6.65
N ILE A 72 -7.09 4.11 6.31
CA ILE A 72 -7.92 4.83 7.29
C ILE A 72 -8.82 3.87 8.07
N VAL A 73 -9.45 2.93 7.36
CA VAL A 73 -10.33 1.91 7.98
C VAL A 73 -9.55 1.00 8.91
N VAL A 74 -8.36 0.53 8.52
CA VAL A 74 -7.48 -0.32 9.34
C VAL A 74 -7.04 0.40 10.61
N ALA A 75 -6.63 1.67 10.50
CA ALA A 75 -6.27 2.46 11.67
C ALA A 75 -7.48 2.67 12.60
N ALA A 76 -8.67 2.91 12.05
CA ALA A 76 -9.91 3.02 12.83
C ALA A 76 -10.34 1.71 13.48
N ALA A 77 -9.97 0.56 12.89
CA ALA A 77 -10.14 -0.76 13.48
C ALA A 77 -9.11 -1.07 14.60
N GLY A 78 -8.24 -0.11 14.95
CA GLY A 78 -7.29 -0.23 16.05
C GLY A 78 -5.94 -0.87 15.69
N VAL A 79 -5.61 -1.00 14.40
CA VAL A 79 -4.31 -1.47 13.93
C VAL A 79 -3.46 -0.27 13.52
N PRO A 80 -2.29 -0.04 14.12
CA PRO A 80 -1.44 1.11 13.77
C PRO A 80 -0.93 1.04 12.32
N VAL A 81 -1.11 2.13 11.56
CA VAL A 81 -0.76 2.18 10.14
C VAL A 81 0.37 3.19 9.89
N VAL A 82 1.42 2.79 9.19
CA VAL A 82 2.36 3.73 8.57
C VAL A 82 2.32 3.51 7.06
N LYS A 83 1.50 4.31 6.40
CA LYS A 83 1.34 4.22 4.95
C LYS A 83 2.49 4.91 4.22
N HIS A 84 3.15 4.18 3.33
CA HIS A 84 4.05 4.77 2.34
C HIS A 84 3.26 5.10 1.06
N GLY A 85 3.48 6.25 0.48
CA GLY A 85 2.73 6.61 -0.72
C GLY A 85 3.29 7.81 -1.47
N ASN A 86 2.77 8.01 -2.69
CA ASN A 86 3.22 9.05 -3.61
C ASN A 86 2.01 9.71 -4.30
N ARG A 87 2.30 10.76 -5.06
CA ARG A 87 1.39 11.30 -6.07
C ARG A 87 1.25 10.34 -7.24
N ALA A 88 0.23 10.55 -8.05
CA ALA A 88 0.02 9.81 -9.28
C ALA A 88 1.26 9.85 -10.18
N ALA A 89 1.66 8.71 -10.74
CA ALA A 89 2.68 8.62 -11.76
C ALA A 89 2.07 8.44 -13.16
N SER A 90 0.99 7.68 -13.26
CA SER A 90 0.28 7.37 -14.52
C SER A 90 -1.24 7.46 -14.38
N SER A 91 -1.79 7.38 -13.16
CA SER A 91 -3.23 7.52 -12.88
C SER A 91 -3.66 8.98 -12.75
N LEU A 92 -4.98 9.23 -12.69
CA LEU A 92 -5.57 10.56 -12.53
C LEU A 92 -5.33 11.15 -11.14
N SER A 93 -5.22 10.31 -10.10
CA SER A 93 -4.99 10.73 -8.72
C SER A 93 -4.24 9.63 -7.95
N GLY A 94 -3.14 10.00 -7.29
CA GLY A 94 -2.43 9.13 -6.35
C GLY A 94 -2.94 9.26 -4.92
N GLY A 95 -2.49 8.36 -4.04
CA GLY A 95 -2.89 8.38 -2.64
C GLY A 95 -2.56 9.70 -1.92
N ALA A 96 -1.42 10.32 -2.25
CA ALA A 96 -1.03 11.61 -1.72
C ALA A 96 -1.95 12.75 -2.18
N ASP A 97 -2.35 12.74 -3.46
CA ASP A 97 -3.25 13.74 -4.03
C ASP A 97 -4.63 13.69 -3.36
N THR A 98 -5.15 12.49 -3.17
CA THR A 98 -6.42 12.26 -2.46
C THR A 98 -6.34 12.67 -0.98
N LEU A 99 -5.23 12.37 -0.28
CA LEU A 99 -5.05 12.80 1.11
C LEU A 99 -5.01 14.32 1.26
N GLU A 100 -4.35 15.03 0.34
CA GLU A 100 -4.39 16.51 0.30
C GLU A 100 -5.81 17.03 0.04
N ALA A 101 -6.54 16.44 -0.91
CA ALA A 101 -7.92 16.81 -1.19
C ALA A 101 -8.88 16.49 -0.02
N LEU A 102 -8.55 15.51 0.83
CA LEU A 102 -9.21 15.25 2.10
C LEU A 102 -8.85 16.30 3.18
N GLY A 103 -7.84 17.13 2.95
CA GLY A 103 -7.39 18.19 3.87
C GLY A 103 -6.16 17.82 4.71
N LEU A 104 -5.53 16.69 4.45
CA LEU A 104 -4.31 16.30 5.17
C LEU A 104 -3.11 17.09 4.65
N ARG A 105 -2.28 17.60 5.56
CA ARG A 105 -0.94 18.09 5.22
C ARG A 105 0.00 16.90 5.10
N ILE A 106 0.48 16.61 3.88
CA ILE A 106 1.25 15.40 3.56
C ILE A 106 2.77 15.56 3.67
N ASP A 107 3.27 16.79 3.79
CA ASP A 107 4.69 17.13 3.85
C ASP A 107 5.29 17.07 5.26
N LEU A 108 4.76 16.18 6.09
CA LEU A 108 5.23 15.95 7.45
C LEU A 108 6.59 15.24 7.46
N GLY A 109 7.53 15.75 8.28
CA GLY A 109 8.82 15.10 8.48
C GLY A 109 8.75 13.86 9.38
N PRO A 110 9.87 13.13 9.53
CA PRO A 110 9.91 11.88 10.29
C PRO A 110 9.35 11.97 11.71
N GLU A 111 9.72 13.01 12.46
CA GLU A 111 9.27 13.23 13.84
C GLU A 111 7.76 13.50 13.91
N GLN A 112 7.23 14.24 12.94
CA GLN A 112 5.81 14.57 12.88
C GLN A 112 4.98 13.35 12.48
N VAL A 113 5.49 12.52 11.55
CA VAL A 113 4.85 11.24 11.19
C VAL A 113 4.86 10.27 12.38
N ALA A 114 5.96 10.21 13.12
CA ALA A 114 6.06 9.41 14.34
C ALA A 114 5.04 9.82 15.40
N ARG A 115 4.88 11.15 15.61
CA ARG A 115 3.85 11.69 16.49
C ARG A 115 2.43 11.38 15.99
N SER A 116 2.18 11.51 14.68
CA SER A 116 0.89 11.14 14.08
C SER A 116 0.54 9.69 14.37
N LEU A 117 1.50 8.77 14.21
CA LEU A 117 1.32 7.37 14.55
C LEU A 117 0.99 7.16 16.03
N ALA A 118 1.71 7.83 16.92
CA ALA A 118 1.51 7.69 18.37
C ALA A 118 0.18 8.28 18.86
N GLU A 119 -0.20 9.46 18.35
CA GLU A 119 -1.37 10.23 18.85
C GLU A 119 -2.67 9.90 18.10
N VAL A 120 -2.58 9.54 16.81
CA VAL A 120 -3.75 9.28 15.95
C VAL A 120 -3.90 7.81 15.59
N GLY A 121 -2.80 7.05 15.54
CA GLY A 121 -2.76 5.65 15.12
C GLY A 121 -2.46 5.46 13.63
N ILE A 122 -2.22 6.55 12.89
CA ILE A 122 -1.87 6.51 11.46
C ILE A 122 -0.84 7.58 11.12
N GLY A 123 0.15 7.22 10.29
CA GLY A 123 1.14 8.12 9.71
C GLY A 123 1.24 7.96 8.20
N PHE A 124 1.65 9.02 7.50
CA PHE A 124 1.88 9.00 6.06
C PHE A 124 3.31 9.41 5.73
N CYS A 125 4.08 8.47 5.19
CA CYS A 125 5.41 8.72 4.66
C CYS A 125 5.31 9.12 3.19
N PHE A 126 5.38 10.43 2.92
CA PHE A 126 5.34 10.95 1.56
C PHE A 126 6.66 10.66 0.84
N ALA A 127 6.63 9.79 -0.18
CA ALA A 127 7.82 9.25 -0.82
C ALA A 127 8.84 10.30 -1.30
N PRO A 128 8.46 11.43 -1.94
CA PRO A 128 9.42 12.47 -2.33
C PRO A 128 10.15 13.12 -1.16
N LEU A 129 9.50 13.23 0.00
CA LEU A 129 10.12 13.80 1.19
C LEU A 129 11.07 12.81 1.87
N PHE A 130 10.68 11.54 1.93
CA PHE A 130 11.45 10.51 2.61
C PHE A 130 12.59 9.92 1.76
N HIS A 131 12.43 9.93 0.43
CA HIS A 131 13.41 9.41 -0.51
C HIS A 131 13.92 10.49 -1.49
N PRO A 132 14.56 11.56 -1.03
CA PRO A 132 14.97 12.67 -1.89
C PRO A 132 15.94 12.25 -3.00
N SER A 133 16.77 11.24 -2.76
CA SER A 133 17.72 10.70 -3.75
C SER A 133 17.02 10.03 -4.94
N TYR A 134 15.76 9.60 -4.80
CA TYR A 134 15.03 8.93 -5.86
C TYR A 134 14.69 9.86 -7.04
N GLN A 135 14.78 11.19 -6.85
CA GLN A 135 14.61 12.17 -7.92
C GLN A 135 15.52 11.92 -9.13
N HIS A 136 16.74 11.38 -8.92
CA HIS A 136 17.69 11.08 -9.98
C HIS A 136 17.20 9.99 -10.94
N ALA A 137 16.34 9.07 -10.48
CA ALA A 137 15.75 8.02 -11.31
C ALA A 137 14.39 8.42 -11.90
N SER A 138 13.68 9.37 -11.32
CA SER A 138 12.29 9.70 -11.66
C SER A 138 12.11 10.22 -13.10
N ALA A 139 13.03 11.08 -13.57
CA ALA A 139 12.98 11.60 -14.94
C ALA A 139 13.20 10.47 -15.96
N VAL A 140 14.25 9.65 -15.73
CA VAL A 140 14.61 8.54 -16.59
C VAL A 140 13.47 7.51 -16.70
N ARG A 141 12.83 7.18 -15.58
CA ARG A 141 11.67 6.26 -15.56
C ARG A 141 10.52 6.75 -16.45
N ARG A 142 10.21 8.05 -16.40
CA ARG A 142 9.16 8.63 -17.25
C ARG A 142 9.51 8.57 -18.73
N GLU A 143 10.79 8.76 -19.09
CA GLU A 143 11.26 8.70 -20.46
C GLU A 143 11.26 7.26 -21.01
N ILE A 144 11.63 6.26 -20.17
CA ILE A 144 11.57 4.84 -20.53
C ILE A 144 10.12 4.41 -20.85
N GLY A 145 9.14 4.89 -20.11
CA GLY A 145 7.71 4.69 -20.37
C GLY A 145 7.19 3.26 -20.21
N VAL A 146 8.01 2.34 -19.72
CA VAL A 146 7.61 0.95 -19.43
C VAL A 146 7.94 0.59 -17.99
N PRO A 147 7.23 -0.39 -17.39
CA PRO A 147 7.54 -0.89 -16.07
C PRO A 147 8.96 -1.44 -15.98
N THR A 148 9.62 -1.19 -14.86
CA THR A 148 10.98 -1.67 -14.57
C THR A 148 11.06 -2.10 -13.09
N VAL A 149 12.21 -2.64 -12.68
CA VAL A 149 12.48 -3.00 -11.27
C VAL A 149 12.18 -1.84 -10.31
N PHE A 150 12.29 -0.60 -10.74
CA PHE A 150 11.97 0.58 -9.94
C PHE A 150 10.49 0.66 -9.52
N ASN A 151 9.58 -0.01 -10.23
CA ASN A 151 8.17 -0.04 -9.86
C ASN A 151 7.92 -0.87 -8.59
N LEU A 152 8.80 -1.85 -8.33
CA LEU A 152 8.71 -2.70 -7.14
C LEU A 152 9.23 -2.01 -5.88
N LEU A 153 10.08 -0.98 -6.02
CA LEU A 153 10.79 -0.39 -4.87
C LEU A 153 9.89 0.40 -3.94
N GLY A 154 8.83 1.04 -4.44
CA GLY A 154 7.91 1.83 -3.62
C GLY A 154 7.39 1.03 -2.41
N PRO A 155 6.70 -0.10 -2.62
CA PRO A 155 6.20 -0.93 -1.52
C PRO A 155 7.28 -1.57 -0.64
N LEU A 156 8.49 -1.72 -1.16
CA LEU A 156 9.61 -2.37 -0.45
C LEU A 156 10.45 -1.41 0.40
N THR A 157 10.17 -0.10 0.32
CA THR A 157 11.05 0.93 0.91
C THR A 157 10.31 1.89 1.83
N ASN A 158 9.28 1.42 2.54
CA ASN A 158 8.66 2.20 3.60
C ASN A 158 9.70 2.55 4.69
N PRO A 159 9.94 3.85 4.97
CA PRO A 159 10.98 4.27 5.93
C PRO A 159 10.71 3.83 7.37
N ALA A 160 9.45 3.54 7.71
CA ALA A 160 9.08 3.01 9.03
C ALA A 160 9.31 1.50 9.15
N LYS A 161 9.61 0.80 8.04
CA LYS A 161 9.91 -0.64 7.99
C LYS A 161 8.86 -1.50 8.71
N PRO A 162 7.56 -1.33 8.43
CA PRO A 162 6.53 -2.11 9.09
C PRO A 162 6.75 -3.61 8.86
N ARG A 163 6.48 -4.42 9.89
CA ARG A 163 6.64 -5.89 9.78
C ARG A 163 5.47 -6.55 9.08
N ALA A 164 4.32 -5.88 9.01
CA ALA A 164 3.13 -6.40 8.37
C ALA A 164 2.72 -5.49 7.18
N GLY A 165 2.00 -6.06 6.21
CA GLY A 165 1.49 -5.29 5.08
C GLY A 165 0.53 -6.02 4.18
N LEU A 166 -0.37 -5.26 3.55
CA LEU A 166 -1.06 -5.65 2.34
C LEU A 166 -0.42 -4.93 1.17
N ILE A 167 0.25 -5.68 0.31
CA ILE A 167 1.11 -5.14 -0.73
C ILE A 167 0.59 -5.53 -2.09
N GLY A 168 0.05 -4.57 -2.81
CA GLY A 168 -0.44 -4.78 -4.16
C GLY A 168 0.66 -4.84 -5.21
N CYS A 169 0.51 -5.72 -6.20
CA CYS A 169 1.43 -5.83 -7.32
C CYS A 169 0.67 -5.97 -8.63
N ALA A 170 0.73 -4.97 -9.50
CA ALA A 170 0.12 -5.02 -10.83
C ALA A 170 0.80 -6.02 -11.78
N PHE A 171 2.02 -6.46 -11.46
CA PHE A 171 2.86 -7.31 -12.30
C PHE A 171 2.87 -8.74 -11.74
N ALA A 172 2.00 -9.61 -12.25
CA ALA A 172 1.79 -10.97 -11.73
C ALA A 172 3.09 -11.80 -11.69
N ASP A 173 3.97 -11.64 -12.68
CA ASP A 173 5.28 -12.29 -12.79
C ASP A 173 6.32 -11.77 -11.77
N LEU A 174 6.12 -10.57 -11.23
CA LEU A 174 7.01 -9.95 -10.25
C LEU A 174 6.49 -10.02 -8.81
N ALA A 175 5.23 -10.42 -8.61
CA ALA A 175 4.63 -10.51 -7.28
C ALA A 175 5.36 -11.55 -6.40
N GLU A 176 5.78 -12.69 -6.97
CA GLU A 176 6.56 -13.70 -6.25
C GLU A 176 7.96 -13.19 -5.88
N VAL A 177 8.57 -12.37 -6.74
CA VAL A 177 9.85 -11.71 -6.45
C VAL A 177 9.72 -10.78 -5.25
N MET A 178 8.64 -9.99 -5.18
CA MET A 178 8.35 -9.13 -4.02
C MET A 178 8.09 -9.94 -2.75
N ALA A 179 7.31 -11.01 -2.86
CA ALA A 179 7.06 -11.92 -1.75
C ALA A 179 8.36 -12.52 -1.19
N GLY A 180 9.30 -12.89 -2.06
CA GLY A 180 10.63 -13.36 -1.68
C GLY A 180 11.46 -12.34 -0.90
N VAL A 181 11.36 -11.04 -1.24
CA VAL A 181 12.01 -9.96 -0.47
C VAL A 181 11.44 -9.88 0.95
N PHE A 182 10.10 -9.90 1.08
CA PHE A 182 9.47 -9.87 2.41
C PHE A 182 9.74 -11.15 3.21
N ALA A 183 9.86 -12.29 2.54
CA ALA A 183 10.24 -13.55 3.20
C ALA A 183 11.67 -13.49 3.78
N ALA A 184 12.63 -12.95 3.03
CA ALA A 184 13.98 -12.74 3.52
C ALA A 184 14.02 -11.81 4.76
N ARG A 185 13.13 -10.80 4.81
CA ARG A 185 12.93 -9.89 5.96
C ARG A 185 12.12 -10.52 7.10
N ARG A 186 11.61 -11.74 6.93
CA ARG A 186 10.72 -12.45 7.88
C ARG A 186 9.48 -11.64 8.25
N SER A 187 8.97 -10.87 7.31
CA SER A 187 7.76 -10.05 7.46
C SER A 187 6.48 -10.91 7.46
N SER A 188 5.38 -10.34 7.93
CA SER A 188 4.03 -10.89 7.84
C SER A 188 3.25 -10.12 6.78
N VAL A 189 3.26 -10.57 5.53
CA VAL A 189 2.76 -9.79 4.40
C VAL A 189 1.85 -10.64 3.51
N LEU A 190 0.79 -10.04 3.01
CA LEU A 190 0.05 -10.54 1.86
C LEU A 190 0.44 -9.70 0.64
N VAL A 191 1.21 -10.29 -0.28
CA VAL A 191 1.40 -9.71 -1.62
C VAL A 191 0.22 -10.16 -2.45
N VAL A 192 -0.47 -9.22 -3.10
CA VAL A 192 -1.74 -9.48 -3.78
C VAL A 192 -1.74 -8.97 -5.22
N HIS A 193 -2.42 -9.71 -6.08
CA HIS A 193 -2.66 -9.35 -7.47
C HIS A 193 -4.09 -9.75 -7.83
N GLY A 194 -4.90 -8.79 -8.25
CA GLY A 194 -6.22 -9.07 -8.80
C GLY A 194 -6.10 -9.76 -10.16
N ASP A 195 -6.88 -10.82 -10.39
CA ASP A 195 -6.84 -11.53 -11.68
C ASP A 195 -7.46 -10.69 -12.81
N ASP A 196 -7.99 -9.50 -12.49
CA ASP A 196 -8.37 -8.41 -13.40
C ASP A 196 -7.21 -7.43 -13.70
N GLY A 197 -6.05 -7.63 -13.10
CA GLY A 197 -4.84 -6.82 -13.27
C GLY A 197 -4.60 -5.77 -12.20
N LEU A 198 -5.52 -5.56 -11.27
CA LEU A 198 -5.37 -4.60 -10.18
C LEU A 198 -4.23 -4.97 -9.23
N ASP A 199 -3.53 -3.98 -8.71
CA ASP A 199 -2.57 -4.14 -7.61
C ASP A 199 -3.25 -4.07 -6.23
N GLU A 200 -4.40 -4.75 -6.11
CA GLU A 200 -5.25 -4.81 -4.92
C GLU A 200 -6.02 -6.14 -4.87
N LEU A 201 -6.60 -6.46 -3.73
CA LEU A 201 -7.65 -7.47 -3.67
C LEU A 201 -8.89 -6.93 -4.37
N THR A 202 -9.39 -7.66 -5.34
CA THR A 202 -10.53 -7.24 -6.15
C THR A 202 -11.84 -7.92 -5.77
N THR A 203 -12.95 -7.22 -5.96
CA THR A 203 -14.30 -7.77 -5.89
C THR A 203 -14.88 -8.13 -7.25
N THR A 204 -14.16 -7.81 -8.35
CA THR A 204 -14.64 -8.08 -9.71
C THR A 204 -14.43 -9.54 -10.12
N THR A 205 -13.36 -10.14 -9.66
CA THR A 205 -12.98 -11.54 -9.92
C THR A 205 -12.25 -12.15 -8.72
N THR A 206 -11.41 -13.13 -8.93
CA THR A 206 -10.50 -13.69 -7.92
C THR A 206 -9.22 -12.87 -7.82
N SER A 207 -8.44 -13.12 -6.78
CA SER A 207 -7.09 -12.57 -6.62
C SER A 207 -6.10 -13.68 -6.31
N THR A 208 -4.87 -13.51 -6.76
CA THR A 208 -3.75 -14.34 -6.30
C THR A 208 -3.09 -13.67 -5.10
N ILE A 209 -2.88 -14.43 -4.04
CA ILE A 209 -2.20 -13.99 -2.81
C ILE A 209 -0.92 -14.81 -2.62
N TRP A 210 0.21 -14.14 -2.46
CA TRP A 210 1.44 -14.71 -1.91
C TRP A 210 1.50 -14.34 -0.43
N ARG A 211 1.11 -15.29 0.42
CA ARG A 211 1.19 -15.13 1.87
C ARG A 211 2.62 -15.34 2.32
N VAL A 212 3.19 -14.30 2.92
CA VAL A 212 4.53 -14.32 3.51
C VAL A 212 4.41 -14.39 5.02
N GLN A 213 4.96 -15.43 5.63
CA GLN A 213 4.96 -15.61 7.07
C GLN A 213 6.22 -16.35 7.53
N ALA A 214 6.91 -15.80 8.52
CA ALA A 214 8.08 -16.42 9.16
C ALA A 214 9.21 -16.87 8.20
N GLY A 215 9.31 -16.24 7.03
CA GLY A 215 10.32 -16.55 6.00
C GLY A 215 9.86 -17.56 4.95
N THR A 216 8.59 -17.97 4.96
CA THR A 216 7.98 -18.82 3.94
C THR A 216 7.02 -18.04 3.06
N VAL A 217 6.80 -18.53 1.84
CA VAL A 217 5.84 -17.97 0.88
C VAL A 217 4.89 -19.08 0.46
N ASP A 218 3.59 -18.86 0.62
CA ASP A 218 2.53 -19.72 0.11
C ASP A 218 1.71 -18.95 -0.92
N ARG A 219 1.51 -19.53 -2.10
CA ARG A 219 0.64 -18.97 -3.13
C ARG A 219 -0.78 -19.54 -2.99
N LEU A 220 -1.77 -18.66 -2.94
CA LEU A 220 -3.18 -18.99 -2.73
C LEU A 220 -4.04 -18.26 -3.75
N THR A 221 -5.12 -18.88 -4.18
CA THR A 221 -6.21 -18.19 -4.89
C THR A 221 -7.24 -17.75 -3.85
N PHE A 222 -7.66 -16.51 -3.93
CA PHE A 222 -8.65 -15.91 -3.05
C PHE A 222 -9.89 -15.52 -3.85
N ASP A 223 -11.05 -15.99 -3.44
CA ASP A 223 -12.33 -15.63 -4.04
C ASP A 223 -13.18 -14.85 -3.01
N PRO A 224 -13.44 -13.55 -3.22
CA PRO A 224 -14.26 -12.74 -2.31
C PRO A 224 -15.71 -13.23 -2.21
N ALA A 225 -16.23 -13.93 -3.23
CA ALA A 225 -17.57 -14.51 -3.18
C ALA A 225 -17.72 -15.53 -2.04
N GLY A 226 -16.64 -16.22 -1.65
CA GLY A 226 -16.62 -17.12 -0.50
C GLY A 226 -16.85 -16.43 0.86
N PHE A 227 -16.75 -15.10 0.91
CA PHE A 227 -17.01 -14.24 2.07
C PHE A 227 -18.28 -13.39 1.91
N GLY A 228 -19.12 -13.70 0.91
CA GLY A 228 -20.41 -13.05 0.71
C GLY A 228 -20.37 -11.74 -0.10
N PHE A 229 -19.23 -11.39 -0.69
CA PHE A 229 -19.17 -10.23 -1.59
C PHE A 229 -19.81 -10.57 -2.94
N ALA A 230 -20.68 -9.67 -3.41
CA ALA A 230 -21.15 -9.71 -4.80
C ALA A 230 -20.00 -9.35 -5.75
N ARG A 231 -20.06 -9.88 -6.97
CA ARG A 231 -19.16 -9.42 -8.03
C ARG A 231 -19.53 -8.00 -8.42
N ALA A 232 -18.54 -7.13 -8.43
CA ALA A 232 -18.65 -5.79 -8.97
C ALA A 232 -18.22 -5.76 -10.43
N ASP A 233 -18.70 -4.82 -11.18
CA ASP A 233 -18.09 -4.45 -12.47
C ASP A 233 -16.89 -3.53 -12.21
N LEU A 234 -15.85 -3.63 -13.03
CA LEU A 234 -14.64 -2.81 -12.86
C LEU A 234 -14.94 -1.31 -12.94
N ASP A 235 -15.90 -0.93 -13.78
CA ASP A 235 -16.36 0.46 -13.96
C ASP A 235 -16.95 1.05 -12.67
N GLU A 236 -17.48 0.23 -11.76
CA GLU A 236 -18.01 0.66 -10.46
C GLU A 236 -16.90 1.02 -9.45
N LEU A 237 -15.65 0.66 -9.73
CA LEU A 237 -14.48 0.98 -8.92
C LEU A 237 -13.67 2.15 -9.49
N LEU A 238 -14.04 2.67 -10.66
CA LEU A 238 -13.32 3.77 -11.29
C LEU A 238 -13.41 5.05 -10.48
N GLY A 239 -12.29 5.72 -10.37
CA GLY A 239 -12.16 7.04 -9.77
C GLY A 239 -12.05 8.17 -10.79
N GLY A 240 -11.70 9.33 -10.30
CA GLY A 240 -11.48 10.53 -11.08
C GLY A 240 -10.24 11.29 -10.63
N ASP A 241 -10.34 12.60 -10.65
CA ASP A 241 -9.31 13.46 -10.08
C ASP A 241 -9.29 13.39 -8.54
N ALA A 242 -8.36 14.07 -7.93
CA ALA A 242 -8.19 14.06 -6.47
C ALA A 242 -9.44 14.51 -5.70
N GLN A 243 -10.21 15.46 -6.24
CA GLN A 243 -11.42 15.95 -5.59
C GLN A 243 -12.55 14.94 -5.68
N ALA A 244 -12.73 14.30 -6.83
CA ALA A 244 -13.70 13.24 -7.02
C ALA A 244 -13.40 12.05 -6.09
N ASN A 245 -12.14 11.61 -6.05
CA ASN A 245 -11.71 10.51 -5.18
C ASN A 245 -11.83 10.86 -3.69
N ALA A 246 -11.57 12.10 -3.31
CA ALA A 246 -11.77 12.56 -1.94
C ALA A 246 -13.26 12.62 -1.55
N ALA A 247 -14.15 12.99 -2.49
CA ALA A 247 -15.59 12.98 -2.25
C ALA A 247 -16.10 11.54 -2.04
N GLU A 248 -15.67 10.60 -2.87
CA GLU A 248 -15.99 9.18 -2.75
C GLU A 248 -15.46 8.61 -1.41
N ALA A 249 -14.23 8.93 -1.06
CA ALA A 249 -13.65 8.50 0.21
C ALA A 249 -14.45 9.02 1.42
N ARG A 250 -14.88 10.30 1.41
CA ARG A 250 -15.72 10.84 2.48
C ARG A 250 -17.07 10.13 2.55
N ALA A 251 -17.73 9.91 1.42
CA ALA A 251 -19.02 9.22 1.37
C ALA A 251 -18.90 7.79 1.91
N MET A 252 -17.88 7.04 1.47
CA MET A 252 -17.63 5.67 1.92
C MET A 252 -17.32 5.62 3.43
N LEU A 253 -16.42 6.50 3.92
CA LEU A 253 -16.07 6.55 5.35
C LEU A 253 -17.24 6.99 6.25
N ALA A 254 -18.19 7.76 5.71
CA ALA A 254 -19.46 8.10 6.36
C ALA A 254 -20.51 6.98 6.29
N GLY A 255 -20.20 5.83 5.70
CA GLY A 255 -21.04 4.63 5.72
C GLY A 255 -21.80 4.35 4.42
N ALA A 256 -21.53 5.06 3.33
CA ALA A 256 -22.13 4.73 2.03
C ALA A 256 -21.83 3.27 1.66
N LYS A 257 -22.85 2.57 1.16
CA LYS A 257 -22.75 1.16 0.71
C LYS A 257 -22.47 1.13 -0.80
N GLY A 258 -21.92 0.03 -1.28
CA GLY A 258 -21.67 -0.21 -2.69
C GLY A 258 -20.30 -0.84 -2.95
N PRO A 259 -19.96 -1.06 -4.22
CA PRO A 259 -18.76 -1.77 -4.66
C PRO A 259 -17.45 -1.18 -4.11
N VAL A 260 -17.32 0.14 -4.06
CA VAL A 260 -16.15 0.82 -3.50
C VAL A 260 -15.95 0.46 -2.03
N ARG A 261 -17.04 0.49 -1.22
CA ARG A 261 -16.96 0.08 0.18
C ARG A 261 -16.55 -1.38 0.31
N ASP A 262 -17.13 -2.26 -0.49
CA ASP A 262 -16.84 -3.68 -0.44
C ASP A 262 -15.36 -3.96 -0.75
N ALA A 263 -14.82 -3.32 -1.79
CA ALA A 263 -13.40 -3.40 -2.12
C ALA A 263 -12.50 -2.84 -1.00
N VAL A 264 -12.88 -1.71 -0.38
CA VAL A 264 -12.13 -1.13 0.75
C VAL A 264 -12.17 -2.03 1.97
N VAL A 265 -13.33 -2.59 2.33
CA VAL A 265 -13.48 -3.53 3.46
C VAL A 265 -12.64 -4.78 3.22
N LEU A 266 -12.63 -5.31 2.00
CA LEU A 266 -11.83 -6.47 1.62
C LEU A 266 -10.33 -6.21 1.79
N ASN A 267 -9.83 -5.10 1.26
CA ASN A 267 -8.41 -4.72 1.37
C ASN A 267 -8.02 -4.37 2.83
N ALA A 268 -8.89 -3.71 3.57
CA ALA A 268 -8.67 -3.45 4.99
C ALA A 268 -8.60 -4.76 5.81
N ALA A 269 -9.49 -5.71 5.53
CA ALA A 269 -9.44 -7.03 6.16
C ALA A 269 -8.13 -7.77 5.84
N GLY A 270 -7.66 -7.74 4.58
CA GLY A 270 -6.37 -8.32 4.19
C GLY A 270 -5.19 -7.74 4.98
N ALA A 271 -5.18 -6.43 5.22
CA ALA A 271 -4.16 -5.78 6.04
C ALA A 271 -4.25 -6.18 7.53
N ILE A 272 -5.46 -6.31 8.08
CA ILE A 272 -5.68 -6.80 9.45
C ILE A 272 -5.20 -8.25 9.59
N VAL A 273 -5.50 -9.11 8.60
CA VAL A 273 -5.01 -10.50 8.53
C VAL A 273 -3.48 -10.55 8.50
N ALA A 274 -2.85 -9.71 7.67
CA ALA A 274 -1.39 -9.63 7.61
C ALA A 274 -0.79 -9.17 8.96
N HIS A 275 -1.42 -8.20 9.63
CA HIS A 275 -0.99 -7.71 10.93
C HIS A 275 -1.12 -8.78 12.03
N ALA A 276 -2.20 -9.53 12.06
CA ALA A 276 -2.41 -10.60 13.03
C ALA A 276 -1.33 -11.70 12.93
N GLY A 277 -0.82 -11.94 11.72
CA GLY A 277 0.11 -13.02 11.44
C GLY A 277 -0.58 -14.39 11.59
N LEU A 278 -0.38 -15.27 10.63
CA LEU A 278 -1.04 -16.58 10.65
C LEU A 278 0.02 -17.68 10.77
N SER A 279 -0.01 -18.42 11.88
CA SER A 279 0.93 -19.52 12.12
C SER A 279 0.51 -20.81 11.41
N SER A 280 -0.77 -20.93 11.04
CA SER A 280 -1.30 -22.13 10.38
C SER A 280 -2.38 -21.80 9.34
N ARG A 281 -2.61 -22.76 8.43
CA ARG A 281 -3.70 -22.65 7.46
C ARG A 281 -5.10 -22.72 8.10
N ALA A 282 -5.21 -23.33 9.26
CA ALA A 282 -6.48 -23.43 10.00
C ALA A 282 -6.97 -22.07 10.52
N GLU A 283 -6.05 -21.12 10.74
CA GLU A 283 -6.37 -19.78 11.19
C GLU A 283 -6.84 -18.86 10.05
N TRP A 284 -6.69 -19.28 8.79
CA TRP A 284 -6.95 -18.44 7.61
C TRP A 284 -8.38 -17.91 7.57
N LEU A 285 -9.37 -18.81 7.60
CA LEU A 285 -10.76 -18.41 7.50
C LEU A 285 -11.23 -17.56 8.71
N PRO A 286 -10.98 -17.96 9.98
CA PRO A 286 -11.32 -17.14 11.13
C PRO A 286 -10.68 -15.75 11.12
N ALA A 287 -9.44 -15.63 10.67
CA ALA A 287 -8.76 -14.32 10.60
C ALA A 287 -9.39 -13.40 9.55
N TRP A 288 -9.82 -13.94 8.41
CA TRP A 288 -10.55 -13.15 7.42
C TRP A 288 -11.91 -12.71 7.92
N GLU A 289 -12.66 -13.59 8.59
CA GLU A 289 -13.96 -13.27 9.21
C GLU A 289 -13.80 -12.14 10.26
N ASP A 290 -12.80 -12.22 11.14
CA ASP A 290 -12.48 -11.16 12.11
C ASP A 290 -12.09 -9.86 11.40
N GLY A 291 -11.18 -9.93 10.42
CA GLY A 291 -10.73 -8.77 9.65
C GLY A 291 -11.89 -8.03 8.96
N LEU A 292 -12.76 -8.78 8.30
CA LEU A 292 -13.94 -8.24 7.61
C LEU A 292 -14.93 -7.60 8.60
N GLN A 293 -15.17 -8.25 9.74
CA GLN A 293 -16.03 -7.73 10.78
C GLN A 293 -15.47 -6.42 11.36
N ARG A 294 -14.18 -6.37 11.69
CA ARG A 294 -13.52 -5.18 12.25
C ARG A 294 -13.50 -4.02 11.25
N ALA A 295 -13.17 -4.28 9.99
CA ALA A 295 -13.17 -3.27 8.94
C ALA A 295 -14.58 -2.68 8.72
N SER A 296 -15.60 -3.53 8.64
CA SER A 296 -17.00 -3.09 8.50
C SER A 296 -17.46 -2.28 9.71
N ALA A 297 -17.16 -2.76 10.93
CA ALA A 297 -17.51 -2.08 12.17
C ALA A 297 -16.86 -0.70 12.31
N ALA A 298 -15.61 -0.54 11.85
CA ALA A 298 -14.90 0.74 11.87
C ALA A 298 -15.61 1.81 11.00
N ILE A 299 -16.22 1.40 9.89
CA ILE A 299 -17.03 2.29 9.04
C ILE A 299 -18.41 2.51 9.67
N ASP A 300 -19.13 1.43 9.99
CA ASP A 300 -20.53 1.49 10.43
C ASP A 300 -20.71 2.22 11.78
N SER A 301 -19.69 2.24 12.62
CA SER A 301 -19.68 3.01 13.88
C SER A 301 -19.32 4.49 13.70
N GLY A 302 -18.89 4.91 12.51
CA GLY A 302 -18.35 6.24 12.24
C GLY A 302 -16.91 6.44 12.73
N ALA A 303 -16.24 5.40 13.25
CA ALA A 303 -14.88 5.52 13.77
C ALA A 303 -13.86 5.91 12.67
N ALA A 304 -14.05 5.43 11.44
CA ALA A 304 -13.20 5.75 10.29
C ALA A 304 -13.30 7.24 9.88
N GLU A 305 -14.50 7.79 9.83
CA GLU A 305 -14.73 9.22 9.57
C GLU A 305 -14.11 10.09 10.68
N GLN A 306 -14.32 9.71 11.94
CA GLN A 306 -13.75 10.43 13.09
C GLN A 306 -12.23 10.36 13.11
N LEU A 307 -11.62 9.23 12.74
CA LEU A 307 -10.17 9.08 12.64
C LEU A 307 -9.62 10.02 11.57
N LEU A 308 -10.21 10.04 10.37
CA LEU A 308 -9.81 10.99 9.32
C LEU A 308 -9.86 12.42 9.82
N ALA A 309 -10.94 12.83 10.48
CA ALA A 309 -11.09 14.17 11.01
C ALA A 309 -10.03 14.52 12.07
N ARG A 310 -9.65 13.55 12.95
CA ARG A 310 -8.55 13.74 13.90
C ARG A 310 -7.20 13.84 13.19
N TRP A 311 -6.96 13.01 12.19
CA TRP A 311 -5.71 12.98 11.44
C TRP A 311 -5.48 14.27 10.68
N VAL A 312 -6.52 14.78 9.99
CA VAL A 312 -6.47 16.09 9.32
C VAL A 312 -6.15 17.20 10.31
N ARG A 313 -6.88 17.28 11.44
CA ARG A 313 -6.59 18.32 12.46
C ARG A 313 -5.17 18.23 12.99
N PHE A 314 -4.69 17.02 13.32
CA PHE A 314 -3.32 16.81 13.78
C PHE A 314 -2.31 17.32 12.75
N SER A 315 -2.47 16.96 11.48
CA SER A 315 -1.52 17.34 10.41
C SER A 315 -1.39 18.84 10.21
N GLN A 316 -2.42 19.61 10.56
CA GLN A 316 -2.42 21.07 10.45
C GLN A 316 -1.81 21.80 11.66
N GLN A 317 -1.61 21.07 12.77
CA GLN A 317 -1.12 21.65 14.04
C GLN A 317 0.38 21.41 14.29
N VAL A 318 1.03 20.58 13.50
CA VAL A 318 2.42 20.14 13.71
C VAL A 318 3.38 20.68 12.65
#